data_a7423dd3c830b409f17297726acd1a6f
#
_entry.id   a7423dd3c830b409f17297726acd1a6f
#
_cell.length_a   1.000
_cell.length_b   1.000
_cell.length_c   1.000
_cell.angle_alpha   90.00
_cell.angle_beta   90.00
_cell.angle_gamma   90.00
#
_symmetry.space_group_name_H-M   'P 1'
#
loop_
_entity.id
_entity.type
_entity.pdbx_description
1 polymer ?
#
loop_
_entity_poly.entity_id
_entity_poly.type
_entity_poly.pdbx_seq_one_letter_code
_entity_poly.pdbx_strand_id
1 'polypeptide(L)'
;MKTILTLLALLAGATGARSADDWETLSGCRLASNEYYDGDSFHVVADGKDKIFRLYAVDTAETNDEFPDRVREQAEFFGAKQDAVLAAGRQAEELTRRLLQKPFTVETKWIDARGNSRQQRFFAKITLGDGSDLGLRLVQAGLARSYGMRDDLPQSYLAQLDRAQDSARRERLGVWGGGKTQVALPPPEDQKESEPVEQVDDAMSGSQSIFDRLQQESAAGVQ
;
A
#
# COMPACT_ATOMS: atom_id res chain seq x y z
N MET A 1 21.00 1.78 62.53
CA MET A 1 21.56 1.55 61.20
C MET A 1 20.60 0.63 60.43
N LYS A 2 19.83 1.17 59.47
CA LYS A 2 18.89 0.40 58.67
C LYS A 2 19.49 0.24 57.27
N THR A 3 19.87 -0.99 56.93
CA THR A 3 20.46 -1.34 55.64
C THR A 3 19.34 -1.54 54.61
N ILE A 4 19.25 -0.66 53.61
CA ILE A 4 18.29 -0.77 52.48
C ILE A 4 18.95 -1.66 51.43
N LEU A 5 18.35 -2.84 51.21
CA LEU A 5 18.76 -3.78 50.16
C LEU A 5 18.03 -3.39 48.88
N THR A 6 18.74 -2.79 47.92
CA THR A 6 18.21 -2.43 46.60
C THR A 6 18.23 -3.67 45.73
N LEU A 7 17.04 -4.21 45.39
CA LEU A 7 16.86 -5.33 44.50
C LEU A 7 16.91 -4.82 43.03
N LEU A 8 18.00 -5.06 42.33
CA LEU A 8 18.18 -4.74 40.90
C LEU A 8 17.52 -5.86 40.09
N ALA A 9 16.32 -5.62 39.56
CA ALA A 9 15.67 -6.56 38.64
C ALA A 9 16.31 -6.47 37.26
N LEU A 10 17.07 -7.49 36.88
CA LEU A 10 17.65 -7.67 35.56
C LEU A 10 16.51 -8.14 34.62
N LEU A 11 15.95 -7.26 33.78
CA LEU A 11 15.10 -7.64 32.67
C LEU A 11 15.99 -8.29 31.58
N ALA A 12 16.09 -9.61 31.59
CA ALA A 12 16.64 -10.35 30.49
C ALA A 12 15.64 -10.29 29.32
N GLY A 13 15.92 -9.43 28.36
CA GLY A 13 15.23 -9.42 27.08
C GLY A 13 15.51 -10.74 26.36
N ALA A 14 14.51 -11.62 26.30
CA ALA A 14 14.59 -12.83 25.49
C ALA A 14 14.60 -12.40 24.01
N THR A 15 15.79 -12.26 23.42
CA THR A 15 15.97 -12.28 21.97
C THR A 15 15.75 -13.72 21.51
N GLY A 16 14.49 -14.08 21.25
CA GLY A 16 14.16 -15.33 20.60
C GLY A 16 14.90 -15.40 19.27
N ALA A 17 15.73 -16.42 19.07
CA ALA A 17 16.31 -16.72 17.77
C ALA A 17 15.15 -16.96 16.80
N ARG A 18 14.98 -16.07 15.82
CA ARG A 18 13.99 -16.22 14.75
C ARG A 18 14.41 -17.41 13.88
N SER A 19 13.47 -18.32 13.62
CA SER A 19 13.65 -19.29 12.56
C SER A 19 13.61 -18.58 11.22
N ALA A 20 14.51 -18.91 10.31
CA ALA A 20 14.55 -18.38 8.95
C ALA A 20 13.29 -18.79 8.12
N ASP A 21 12.44 -19.64 8.67
CA ASP A 21 11.23 -20.17 8.03
C ASP A 21 9.93 -19.46 8.45
N ASP A 22 9.99 -18.55 9.44
CA ASP A 22 8.80 -17.91 9.97
C ASP A 22 8.48 -16.60 9.22
N TRP A 23 7.18 -16.39 8.95
CA TRP A 23 6.69 -15.13 8.43
C TRP A 23 6.89 -14.01 9.45
N GLU A 24 7.47 -12.91 9.02
CA GLU A 24 7.52 -11.67 9.78
C GLU A 24 6.49 -10.69 9.24
N THR A 25 5.74 -10.07 10.16
CA THR A 25 4.74 -9.04 9.84
C THR A 25 5.26 -7.67 10.27
N LEU A 26 5.41 -6.76 9.31
CA LEU A 26 5.78 -5.36 9.53
C LEU A 26 4.53 -4.50 9.31
N SER A 27 4.03 -3.87 10.36
CA SER A 27 2.83 -3.03 10.29
C SER A 27 3.18 -1.54 10.17
N GLY A 28 2.25 -0.75 9.61
CA GLY A 28 2.42 0.69 9.48
C GLY A 28 3.50 1.10 8.48
N CYS A 29 3.86 0.21 7.58
CA CYS A 29 4.81 0.47 6.50
C CYS A 29 4.30 1.58 5.58
N ARG A 30 5.22 2.33 4.98
CA ARG A 30 4.92 3.39 4.01
C ARG A 30 5.78 3.22 2.78
N LEU A 31 5.24 3.62 1.63
CA LEU A 31 6.03 3.73 0.41
C LEU A 31 7.13 4.78 0.63
N ALA A 32 8.38 4.46 0.32
CA ALA A 32 9.46 5.42 0.39
C ALA A 32 9.35 6.42 -0.77
N SER A 33 9.77 7.68 -0.53
CA SER A 33 9.89 8.68 -1.58
C SER A 33 11.11 8.36 -2.43
N ASN A 34 10.93 7.56 -3.48
CA ASN A 34 12.00 7.13 -4.38
C ASN A 34 11.46 7.11 -5.81
N GLU A 35 12.33 7.36 -6.80
CA GLU A 35 11.96 7.40 -8.23
C GLU A 35 11.96 6.01 -8.89
N TYR A 36 12.51 4.98 -8.21
CA TYR A 36 12.61 3.63 -8.75
C TYR A 36 11.50 2.74 -8.22
N TYR A 37 10.35 2.79 -8.88
CA TYR A 37 9.25 1.87 -8.67
C TYR A 37 9.03 1.02 -9.91
N ASP A 38 8.75 -0.22 -9.64
CA ASP A 38 8.17 -1.16 -10.56
C ASP A 38 6.81 -1.55 -9.97
N GLY A 39 5.87 -2.01 -10.77
CA GLY A 39 4.54 -2.36 -10.26
C GLY A 39 4.58 -3.43 -9.17
N ASP A 40 5.55 -4.35 -9.22
CA ASP A 40 5.72 -5.46 -8.28
C ASP A 40 6.95 -5.34 -7.35
N SER A 41 7.76 -4.29 -7.49
CA SER A 41 9.00 -4.11 -6.73
C SER A 41 9.17 -2.64 -6.36
N PHE A 42 9.30 -2.33 -5.06
CA PHE A 42 9.27 -0.96 -4.57
C PHE A 42 9.97 -0.82 -3.22
N HIS A 43 10.37 0.42 -2.92
CA HIS A 43 10.99 0.80 -1.67
C HIS A 43 9.95 1.07 -0.59
N VAL A 44 10.20 0.56 0.61
CA VAL A 44 9.30 0.64 1.77
C VAL A 44 10.07 1.12 2.99
N VAL A 45 9.55 2.12 3.66
CA VAL A 45 10.00 2.49 5.01
C VAL A 45 9.24 1.62 6.02
N ALA A 46 9.99 0.74 6.69
CA ALA A 46 9.52 -0.12 7.75
C ALA A 46 10.45 0.07 8.97
N ASP A 47 9.91 0.34 10.14
CA ASP A 47 10.66 0.62 11.39
C ASP A 47 11.78 1.66 11.20
N GLY A 48 11.49 2.72 10.41
CA GLY A 48 12.43 3.80 10.09
C GLY A 48 13.59 3.41 9.17
N LYS A 49 13.54 2.23 8.54
CA LYS A 49 14.57 1.74 7.62
C LYS A 49 13.98 1.54 6.23
N ASP A 50 14.74 1.96 5.21
CA ASP A 50 14.41 1.68 3.81
C ASP A 50 14.74 0.23 3.46
N LYS A 51 13.81 -0.46 2.82
CA LYS A 51 13.93 -1.83 2.34
C LYS A 51 13.24 -1.96 0.99
N ILE A 52 13.74 -2.83 0.13
CA ILE A 52 13.12 -3.11 -1.16
C ILE A 52 12.40 -4.44 -1.06
N PHE A 53 11.11 -4.43 -1.40
CA PHE A 53 10.31 -5.64 -1.48
C PHE A 53 9.88 -5.92 -2.92
N ARG A 54 9.76 -7.20 -3.24
CA ARG A 54 9.17 -7.73 -4.47
C ARG A 54 8.00 -8.63 -4.12
N LEU A 55 6.91 -8.52 -4.84
CA LEU A 55 5.73 -9.35 -4.58
C LEU A 55 6.02 -10.84 -4.83
N TYR A 56 5.51 -11.69 -3.95
CA TYR A 56 5.46 -13.13 -4.16
C TYR A 56 4.47 -13.49 -5.27
N ALA A 57 4.85 -14.40 -6.15
CA ALA A 57 3.99 -15.00 -7.17
C ALA A 57 3.26 -14.02 -8.09
N VAL A 58 3.74 -12.78 -8.18
CA VAL A 58 3.16 -11.72 -9.03
C VAL A 58 4.29 -11.08 -9.83
N ASP A 59 4.09 -10.95 -11.13
CA ASP A 59 5.03 -10.34 -12.06
C ASP A 59 4.27 -9.34 -12.93
N THR A 60 4.52 -8.04 -12.71
CA THR A 60 3.87 -6.98 -13.50
C THR A 60 4.47 -6.90 -14.90
N ALA A 61 3.72 -6.32 -15.81
CA ALA A 61 4.25 -5.96 -17.12
C ALA A 61 5.42 -4.97 -16.97
N GLU A 62 6.40 -5.03 -17.87
CA GLU A 62 7.56 -4.12 -17.89
C GLU A 62 7.13 -2.68 -18.19
N THR A 63 7.78 -1.71 -17.55
CA THR A 63 7.46 -0.27 -17.68
C THR A 63 8.18 0.40 -18.84
N ASN A 64 9.31 -0.15 -19.25
CA ASN A 64 10.19 0.34 -20.32
C ASN A 64 10.84 -0.82 -21.08
N ASP A 65 11.63 -0.52 -22.10
CA ASP A 65 12.30 -1.47 -22.97
C ASP A 65 13.78 -1.72 -22.63
N GLU A 66 14.20 -1.40 -21.40
CA GLU A 66 15.57 -1.64 -20.93
C GLU A 66 15.95 -3.13 -21.02
N PHE A 67 14.95 -4.02 -20.83
CA PHE A 67 15.09 -5.47 -20.97
C PHE A 67 14.19 -6.01 -22.11
N PRO A 68 14.56 -5.81 -23.39
CA PRO A 68 13.67 -6.10 -24.52
C PRO A 68 13.29 -7.58 -24.63
N ASP A 69 14.14 -8.49 -24.16
CA ASP A 69 13.83 -9.92 -24.13
C ASP A 69 12.71 -10.26 -23.15
N ARG A 70 12.65 -9.58 -22.01
CA ARG A 70 11.54 -9.71 -21.07
C ARG A 70 10.24 -9.14 -21.62
N VAL A 71 10.31 -7.97 -22.23
CA VAL A 71 9.13 -7.36 -22.90
C VAL A 71 8.57 -8.29 -23.94
N ARG A 72 9.45 -8.95 -24.76
CA ARG A 72 9.03 -9.93 -25.77
C ARG A 72 8.39 -11.17 -25.14
N GLU A 73 9.01 -11.74 -24.11
CA GLU A 73 8.50 -12.91 -23.37
C GLU A 73 7.13 -12.61 -22.76
N GLN A 74 6.96 -11.45 -22.17
CA GLN A 74 5.67 -11.03 -21.62
C GLN A 74 4.63 -10.78 -22.71
N ALA A 75 5.02 -10.19 -23.85
CA ALA A 75 4.13 -9.98 -24.98
C ALA A 75 3.60 -11.33 -25.55
N GLU A 76 4.46 -12.33 -25.65
CA GLU A 76 4.08 -13.70 -26.02
C GLU A 76 3.13 -14.33 -24.99
N PHE A 77 3.46 -14.23 -23.69
CA PHE A 77 2.63 -14.77 -22.62
C PHE A 77 1.22 -14.16 -22.62
N PHE A 78 1.11 -12.84 -22.74
CA PHE A 78 -0.18 -12.15 -22.73
C PHE A 78 -0.91 -12.21 -24.08
N GLY A 79 -0.27 -12.64 -25.16
CA GLY A 79 -0.82 -12.57 -26.50
C GLY A 79 -1.05 -11.11 -26.95
N ALA A 80 -0.17 -10.20 -26.54
CA ALA A 80 -0.28 -8.76 -26.74
C ALA A 80 0.91 -8.20 -27.54
N LYS A 81 0.78 -6.96 -28.00
CA LYS A 81 1.92 -6.22 -28.57
C LYS A 81 2.83 -5.71 -27.45
N GLN A 82 4.12 -5.53 -27.75
CA GLN A 82 5.08 -4.98 -26.79
C GLN A 82 4.66 -3.60 -26.26
N ASP A 83 4.14 -2.72 -27.11
CA ASP A 83 3.62 -1.41 -26.66
C ASP A 83 2.48 -1.54 -25.62
N ALA A 84 1.65 -2.57 -25.76
CA ALA A 84 0.58 -2.84 -24.80
C ALA A 84 1.14 -3.36 -23.46
N VAL A 85 2.22 -4.15 -23.49
CA VAL A 85 2.95 -4.59 -22.29
C VAL A 85 3.51 -3.36 -21.56
N LEU A 86 4.25 -2.51 -22.26
CA LEU A 86 4.82 -1.29 -21.67
C LEU A 86 3.76 -0.32 -21.12
N ALA A 87 2.62 -0.20 -21.81
CA ALA A 87 1.51 0.61 -21.33
C ALA A 87 0.89 0.03 -20.04
N ALA A 88 0.74 -1.30 -19.98
CA ALA A 88 0.21 -1.97 -18.78
C ALA A 88 1.20 -1.88 -17.61
N GLY A 89 2.51 -1.96 -17.86
CA GLY A 89 3.54 -1.77 -16.84
C GLY A 89 3.45 -0.40 -16.17
N ARG A 90 3.34 0.66 -16.97
CA ARG A 90 3.14 2.02 -16.42
C ARG A 90 1.83 2.16 -15.63
N GLN A 91 0.76 1.47 -16.04
CA GLN A 91 -0.49 1.42 -15.28
C GLN A 91 -0.32 0.64 -13.97
N ALA A 92 0.46 -0.46 -13.97
CA ALA A 92 0.76 -1.23 -12.76
C ALA A 92 1.54 -0.38 -11.75
N GLU A 93 2.57 0.31 -12.19
CA GLU A 93 3.34 1.24 -11.36
C GLU A 93 2.44 2.32 -10.74
N GLU A 94 1.61 2.97 -11.54
CA GLU A 94 0.70 4.01 -11.06
C GLU A 94 -0.35 3.46 -10.07
N LEU A 95 -0.91 2.28 -10.35
CA LEU A 95 -1.85 1.62 -9.43
C LEU A 95 -1.18 1.28 -8.10
N THR A 96 0.01 0.67 -8.13
CA THR A 96 0.79 0.35 -6.94
C THR A 96 1.06 1.61 -6.12
N ARG A 97 1.53 2.68 -6.75
CA ARG A 97 1.83 3.95 -6.10
C ARG A 97 0.59 4.54 -5.41
N ARG A 98 -0.57 4.49 -6.04
CA ARG A 98 -1.84 4.98 -5.45
C ARG A 98 -2.32 4.11 -4.29
N LEU A 99 -2.26 2.79 -4.43
CA LEU A 99 -2.71 1.87 -3.38
C LEU A 99 -1.82 1.93 -2.14
N LEU A 100 -0.53 2.24 -2.29
CA LEU A 100 0.44 2.34 -1.20
C LEU A 100 0.56 3.75 -0.58
N GLN A 101 -0.31 4.69 -0.92
CA GLN A 101 -0.33 6.04 -0.31
C GLN A 101 -0.65 5.98 1.20
N LYS A 102 -1.52 5.07 1.61
CA LYS A 102 -1.84 4.82 3.02
C LYS A 102 -0.88 3.82 3.64
N PRO A 103 -0.74 3.82 4.97
CA PRO A 103 0.02 2.77 5.64
C PRO A 103 -0.52 1.39 5.33
N PHE A 104 0.39 0.44 5.14
CA PHE A 104 0.10 -0.94 4.78
C PHE A 104 0.91 -1.90 5.65
N THR A 105 0.65 -3.19 5.50
CA THR A 105 1.36 -4.27 6.18
C THR A 105 2.17 -5.08 5.19
N VAL A 106 3.39 -5.41 5.54
CA VAL A 106 4.30 -6.29 4.81
C VAL A 106 4.42 -7.61 5.56
N GLU A 107 4.22 -8.73 4.88
CA GLU A 107 4.50 -10.07 5.38
C GLU A 107 5.66 -10.66 4.56
N THR A 108 6.75 -11.02 5.20
CA THR A 108 7.97 -11.51 4.53
C THR A 108 8.64 -12.63 5.32
N LYS A 109 9.35 -13.51 4.63
CA LYS A 109 10.31 -14.48 5.20
C LYS A 109 11.75 -14.05 4.98
N TRP A 110 11.98 -12.84 4.47
CA TRP A 110 13.30 -12.31 4.12
C TRP A 110 14.03 -13.13 3.04
N ILE A 111 13.32 -13.88 2.21
CA ILE A 111 13.91 -14.62 1.11
C ILE A 111 14.41 -13.63 0.06
N ASP A 112 15.64 -13.82 -0.37
CA ASP A 112 16.29 -12.94 -1.35
C ASP A 112 15.55 -12.99 -2.69
N ALA A 113 15.06 -11.83 -3.13
CA ALA A 113 14.35 -11.61 -4.39
C ALA A 113 15.22 -10.85 -5.41
N ARG A 114 16.53 -10.71 -5.13
CA ARG A 114 17.43 -9.86 -5.93
C ARG A 114 17.51 -10.28 -7.41
N GLY A 115 17.55 -11.60 -7.69
CA GLY A 115 17.78 -12.08 -9.04
C GLY A 115 19.06 -11.45 -9.62
N ASN A 116 18.94 -10.79 -10.78
CA ASN A 116 20.03 -10.06 -11.44
C ASN A 116 20.20 -8.59 -10.97
N SER A 117 19.36 -8.11 -10.05
CA SER A 117 19.45 -6.74 -9.54
C SER A 117 20.71 -6.55 -8.70
N ARG A 118 21.30 -5.35 -8.75
CA ARG A 118 22.40 -4.96 -7.87
C ARG A 118 21.95 -4.65 -6.45
N GLN A 119 20.69 -4.28 -6.26
CA GLN A 119 20.11 -3.94 -4.98
C GLN A 119 19.51 -5.18 -4.32
N GLN A 120 19.72 -5.32 -3.02
CA GLN A 120 19.06 -6.38 -2.24
C GLN A 120 17.59 -6.09 -2.10
N ARG A 121 16.75 -7.06 -2.44
CA ARG A 121 15.30 -7.02 -2.25
C ARG A 121 14.82 -8.35 -1.70
N PHE A 122 13.66 -8.33 -1.04
CA PHE A 122 13.09 -9.48 -0.39
C PHE A 122 11.69 -9.75 -0.90
N PHE A 123 11.31 -11.01 -0.99
CA PHE A 123 9.92 -11.35 -1.31
C PHE A 123 8.98 -10.97 -0.18
N ALA A 124 7.81 -10.45 -0.55
CA ALA A 124 6.77 -10.05 0.40
C ALA A 124 5.36 -10.21 -0.17
N LYS A 125 4.39 -10.37 0.74
CA LYS A 125 2.98 -10.10 0.51
C LYS A 125 2.64 -8.74 1.12
N ILE A 126 1.76 -7.99 0.49
CA ILE A 126 1.36 -6.66 0.94
C ILE A 126 -0.14 -6.64 1.18
N THR A 127 -0.51 -6.37 2.43
CA THR A 127 -1.91 -6.12 2.81
C THR A 127 -2.13 -4.61 2.92
N LEU A 128 -3.03 -4.08 2.10
CA LEU A 128 -3.38 -2.67 2.03
C LEU A 128 -4.18 -2.22 3.26
N GLY A 129 -4.33 -0.91 3.45
CA GLY A 129 -5.09 -0.36 4.58
C GLY A 129 -6.58 -0.74 4.61
N ASP A 130 -7.15 -1.16 3.48
CA ASP A 130 -8.52 -1.69 3.36
C ASP A 130 -8.62 -3.23 3.56
N GLY A 131 -7.50 -3.88 3.89
CA GLY A 131 -7.41 -5.33 4.08
C GLY A 131 -7.25 -6.13 2.79
N SER A 132 -7.25 -5.51 1.61
CA SER A 132 -7.04 -6.20 0.34
C SER A 132 -5.55 -6.49 0.09
N ASP A 133 -5.26 -7.50 -0.75
CA ASP A 133 -3.90 -7.87 -1.16
C ASP A 133 -3.49 -7.12 -2.42
N LEU A 134 -2.32 -6.46 -2.41
CA LEU A 134 -1.80 -5.69 -3.53
C LEU A 134 -1.57 -6.55 -4.78
N GLY A 135 -0.95 -7.71 -4.60
CA GLY A 135 -0.66 -8.62 -5.72
C GLY A 135 -1.94 -9.09 -6.41
N LEU A 136 -2.95 -9.46 -5.62
CA LEU A 136 -4.25 -9.85 -6.13
C LEU A 136 -4.94 -8.69 -6.88
N ARG A 137 -4.84 -7.44 -6.40
CA ARG A 137 -5.37 -6.26 -7.08
C ARG A 137 -4.74 -6.04 -8.45
N LEU A 138 -3.41 -6.21 -8.55
CA LEU A 138 -2.68 -6.07 -9.82
C LEU A 138 -3.07 -7.14 -10.83
N VAL A 139 -3.18 -8.40 -10.39
CA VAL A 139 -3.59 -9.52 -11.25
C VAL A 139 -5.05 -9.38 -11.70
N GLN A 140 -5.97 -9.00 -10.80
CA GLN A 140 -7.38 -8.72 -11.12
C GLN A 140 -7.53 -7.61 -12.15
N ALA A 141 -6.67 -6.61 -12.09
CA ALA A 141 -6.65 -5.50 -13.04
C ALA A 141 -6.07 -5.89 -14.42
N GLY A 142 -5.53 -7.10 -14.57
CA GLY A 142 -4.85 -7.55 -15.78
C GLY A 142 -3.53 -6.82 -16.04
N LEU A 143 -2.89 -6.29 -15.00
CA LEU A 143 -1.62 -5.55 -15.06
C LEU A 143 -0.42 -6.41 -14.64
N ALA A 144 -0.69 -7.60 -14.13
CA ALA A 144 0.30 -8.58 -13.71
C ALA A 144 -0.16 -9.98 -14.05
N ARG A 145 0.80 -10.91 -14.06
CA ARG A 145 0.57 -12.35 -14.15
C ARG A 145 0.87 -13.05 -12.83
N SER A 146 0.22 -14.18 -12.58
CA SER A 146 0.56 -15.11 -11.51
C SER A 146 1.82 -15.87 -11.89
N TYR A 147 2.99 -15.42 -11.43
CA TYR A 147 4.29 -15.91 -11.86
C TYR A 147 5.38 -15.64 -10.80
N GLY A 148 6.43 -16.45 -10.78
CA GLY A 148 7.59 -16.25 -9.90
C GLY A 148 7.60 -17.16 -8.68
N MET A 149 8.14 -16.69 -7.54
CA MET A 149 8.30 -17.48 -6.31
C MET A 149 6.95 -17.86 -5.71
N ARG A 150 6.68 -19.16 -5.62
CA ARG A 150 5.40 -19.75 -5.19
C ARG A 150 5.52 -20.72 -4.00
N ASP A 151 6.71 -21.25 -3.74
CA ASP A 151 6.91 -22.42 -2.86
C ASP A 151 6.50 -22.17 -1.40
N ASP A 152 6.66 -20.94 -0.93
CA ASP A 152 6.34 -20.54 0.44
C ASP A 152 4.90 -20.08 0.67
N LEU A 153 4.07 -20.10 -0.38
CA LEU A 153 2.73 -19.55 -0.33
C LEU A 153 1.67 -20.63 -0.14
N PRO A 154 0.60 -20.35 0.62
CA PRO A 154 -0.54 -21.25 0.73
C PRO A 154 -1.17 -21.53 -0.64
N GLN A 155 -1.52 -22.78 -0.91
CA GLN A 155 -2.19 -23.18 -2.16
C GLN A 155 -3.49 -22.41 -2.40
N SER A 156 -4.21 -22.05 -1.33
CA SER A 156 -5.43 -21.24 -1.41
C SER A 156 -5.16 -19.83 -1.96
N TYR A 157 -4.03 -19.20 -1.62
CA TYR A 157 -3.62 -17.91 -2.15
C TYR A 157 -3.21 -18.01 -3.62
N LEU A 158 -2.41 -19.02 -3.97
CA LEU A 158 -2.01 -19.27 -5.36
C LEU A 158 -3.24 -19.50 -6.26
N ALA A 159 -4.20 -20.28 -5.79
CA ALA A 159 -5.45 -20.50 -6.51
C ALA A 159 -6.30 -19.22 -6.65
N GLN A 160 -6.19 -18.25 -5.74
CA GLN A 160 -6.84 -16.94 -5.89
C GLN A 160 -6.18 -16.13 -7.00
N LEU A 161 -4.84 -16.07 -7.04
CA LEU A 161 -4.09 -15.40 -8.11
C LEU A 161 -4.40 -16.00 -9.48
N ASP A 162 -4.38 -17.32 -9.59
CA ASP A 162 -4.63 -18.01 -10.85
C ASP A 162 -6.07 -17.74 -11.34
N ARG A 163 -7.09 -17.81 -10.46
CA ARG A 163 -8.48 -17.46 -10.82
C ARG A 163 -8.63 -15.99 -11.22
N ALA A 164 -7.94 -15.07 -10.53
CA ALA A 164 -7.96 -13.65 -10.86
C ALA A 164 -7.36 -13.40 -12.26
N GLN A 165 -6.24 -14.06 -12.57
CA GLN A 165 -5.63 -13.99 -13.89
C GLN A 165 -6.58 -14.51 -14.99
N ASP A 166 -7.20 -15.67 -14.76
CA ASP A 166 -8.16 -16.24 -15.71
C ASP A 166 -9.37 -15.33 -15.94
N SER A 167 -9.86 -14.66 -14.88
CA SER A 167 -10.94 -13.66 -15.01
C SER A 167 -10.48 -12.47 -15.84
N ALA A 168 -9.35 -11.85 -15.50
CA ALA A 168 -8.78 -10.71 -16.22
C ALA A 168 -8.56 -11.04 -17.72
N ARG A 169 -8.10 -12.27 -18.02
CA ARG A 169 -7.92 -12.74 -19.39
C ARG A 169 -9.24 -12.88 -20.14
N ARG A 170 -10.26 -13.50 -19.53
CA ARG A 170 -11.60 -13.63 -20.15
C ARG A 170 -12.27 -12.28 -20.40
N GLU A 171 -12.12 -11.36 -19.46
CA GLU A 171 -12.70 -10.01 -19.50
C GLU A 171 -11.86 -9.04 -20.33
N ARG A 172 -10.69 -9.48 -20.80
CA ARG A 172 -9.72 -8.67 -21.59
C ARG A 172 -9.30 -7.39 -20.86
N LEU A 173 -9.03 -7.49 -19.55
CA LEU A 173 -8.58 -6.36 -18.75
C LEU A 173 -7.08 -6.08 -18.97
N GLY A 174 -6.70 -4.83 -18.81
CA GLY A 174 -5.30 -4.40 -18.85
C GLY A 174 -4.58 -4.88 -20.11
N VAL A 175 -3.46 -5.58 -19.94
CA VAL A 175 -2.63 -6.09 -21.03
C VAL A 175 -3.37 -7.13 -21.88
N TRP A 176 -4.28 -7.94 -21.34
CA TRP A 176 -5.07 -8.93 -22.06
C TRP A 176 -6.04 -8.31 -23.08
N GLY A 177 -6.39 -7.03 -22.90
CA GLY A 177 -7.19 -6.24 -23.85
C GLY A 177 -6.34 -5.46 -24.86
N GLY A 178 -5.03 -5.71 -24.92
CA GLY A 178 -4.10 -4.96 -25.78
C GLY A 178 -3.81 -3.56 -25.27
N GLY A 179 -3.88 -3.34 -23.96
CA GLY A 179 -3.58 -2.07 -23.30
C GLY A 179 -4.62 -0.96 -23.53
N LYS A 180 -5.74 -1.27 -24.18
CA LYS A 180 -6.79 -0.30 -24.51
C LYS A 180 -7.78 -0.08 -23.36
N THR A 181 -7.89 -1.03 -22.45
CA THR A 181 -8.78 -0.94 -21.28
C THR A 181 -8.02 -0.21 -20.19
N GLN A 182 -8.37 1.05 -19.94
CA GLN A 182 -7.90 1.73 -18.75
C GLN A 182 -8.51 1.06 -17.53
N VAL A 183 -7.67 0.50 -16.67
CA VAL A 183 -8.11 0.05 -15.35
C VAL A 183 -8.59 1.28 -14.60
N ALA A 184 -9.80 1.24 -14.07
CA ALA A 184 -10.32 2.31 -13.22
C ALA A 184 -9.41 2.39 -11.98
N LEU A 185 -8.51 3.37 -11.98
CA LEU A 185 -7.67 3.66 -10.83
C LEU A 185 -8.54 4.26 -9.72
N PRO A 186 -8.30 3.94 -8.44
CA PRO A 186 -8.99 4.62 -7.36
C PRO A 186 -8.75 6.13 -7.48
N PRO A 187 -9.75 6.98 -7.23
CA PRO A 187 -9.59 8.43 -7.30
C PRO A 187 -8.47 8.87 -6.35
N PRO A 188 -7.67 9.90 -6.72
CA PRO A 188 -6.73 10.52 -5.80
C PRO A 188 -7.48 11.04 -4.57
N GLU A 189 -6.94 10.82 -3.37
CA GLU A 189 -7.60 11.20 -2.10
C GLU A 189 -7.82 12.72 -1.95
N ASP A 190 -7.06 13.53 -2.65
CA ASP A 190 -7.13 15.00 -2.60
C ASP A 190 -8.40 15.59 -3.26
N GLN A 191 -9.24 14.74 -3.88
CA GLN A 191 -10.51 15.12 -4.50
C GLN A 191 -11.74 14.64 -3.71
N LYS A 192 -11.61 14.27 -2.45
CA LYS A 192 -12.77 14.36 -1.58
C LYS A 192 -13.08 15.85 -1.45
N GLU A 193 -14.02 16.33 -2.27
CA GLU A 193 -14.72 17.58 -2.04
C GLU A 193 -14.98 17.68 -0.54
N SER A 194 -14.37 18.68 0.11
CA SER A 194 -14.82 19.10 1.43
C SER A 194 -16.30 19.34 1.26
N GLU A 195 -17.14 18.49 1.86
CA GLU A 195 -18.57 18.77 1.97
C GLU A 195 -18.66 20.23 2.43
N PRO A 196 -19.50 21.06 1.79
CA PRO A 196 -19.66 22.42 2.23
C PRO A 196 -20.02 22.36 3.71
N VAL A 197 -19.17 22.94 4.53
CA VAL A 197 -19.47 23.15 5.94
C VAL A 197 -20.78 23.92 5.93
N GLU A 198 -21.87 23.24 6.29
CA GLU A 198 -23.17 23.86 6.50
C GLU A 198 -22.91 25.00 7.48
N GLN A 199 -22.98 26.22 6.98
CA GLN A 199 -22.89 27.41 7.80
C GLN A 199 -24.01 27.29 8.80
N VAL A 200 -23.65 26.88 10.02
CA VAL A 200 -24.54 27.02 11.16
C VAL A 200 -24.65 28.52 11.36
N ASP A 201 -25.71 29.09 10.79
CA ASP A 201 -26.07 30.47 11.03
C ASP A 201 -26.17 30.64 12.55
N ASP A 202 -25.19 31.37 13.04
CA ASP A 202 -24.96 31.64 14.44
C ASP A 202 -26.17 32.38 15.00
N ALA A 203 -26.96 31.66 15.78
CA ALA A 203 -27.98 32.21 16.64
C ALA A 203 -27.30 33.02 17.78
N MET A 204 -26.47 33.97 17.43
CA MET A 204 -25.95 35.00 18.36
C MET A 204 -26.87 36.22 18.43
N SER A 205 -28.17 36.00 18.59
CA SER A 205 -29.12 37.08 18.95
C SER A 205 -29.48 37.12 20.44
N GLY A 206 -28.86 36.27 21.27
CA GLY A 206 -29.19 36.17 22.69
C GLY A 206 -28.24 36.90 23.65
N SER A 207 -27.07 37.33 23.21
CA SER A 207 -26.04 37.84 24.13
C SER A 207 -26.14 39.32 24.44
N GLN A 208 -26.80 40.15 23.60
CA GLN A 208 -26.97 41.58 23.91
C GLN A 208 -28.05 41.88 24.95
N SER A 209 -29.07 41.04 25.11
CA SER A 209 -30.13 41.27 26.08
C SER A 209 -29.72 41.05 27.53
N ILE A 210 -28.65 40.32 27.80
CA ILE A 210 -28.17 40.06 29.19
C ILE A 210 -27.31 41.24 29.67
N PHE A 211 -26.50 41.84 28.79
CA PHE A 211 -25.69 43.01 29.14
C PHE A 211 -26.55 44.26 29.42
N ASP A 212 -27.61 44.47 28.67
CA ASP A 212 -28.54 45.59 28.86
C ASP A 212 -29.36 45.45 30.18
N ARG A 213 -29.71 44.24 30.61
CA ARG A 213 -30.38 43.99 31.87
C ARG A 213 -29.50 44.28 33.08
N LEU A 214 -28.24 43.96 33.04
CA LEU A 214 -27.29 44.17 34.15
C LEU A 214 -26.95 45.65 34.34
N GLN A 215 -27.02 46.47 33.29
CA GLN A 215 -26.81 47.91 33.42
C GLN A 215 -28.04 48.64 33.96
N GLN A 216 -29.26 48.15 33.74
CA GLN A 216 -30.48 48.75 34.31
C GLN A 216 -30.64 48.47 35.80
N GLU A 217 -30.21 47.32 36.29
CA GLU A 217 -30.28 47.01 37.74
C GLU A 217 -29.23 47.78 38.57
N SER A 218 -28.09 48.19 37.96
CA SER A 218 -27.08 49.02 38.65
C SER A 218 -27.47 50.49 38.81
N ALA A 219 -28.43 51.00 38.01
CA ALA A 219 -28.88 52.37 38.06
C ALA A 219 -30.06 52.65 39.02
N ALA A 220 -30.71 51.60 39.55
CA ALA A 220 -31.89 51.72 40.41
C ALA A 220 -31.60 51.59 41.92
N GLY A 221 -30.34 51.48 42.32
CA GLY A 221 -29.93 51.21 43.68
C GLY A 221 -29.32 52.41 44.47
N VAL A 222 -29.52 53.65 44.02
CA VAL A 222 -29.07 54.85 44.76
C VAL A 222 -30.20 55.88 44.85
N GLN A 223 -31.05 55.69 45.85
CA GLN A 223 -31.76 56.75 46.60
C GLN A 223 -32.04 56.27 48.04
#